data_da8d626a807a8dc953df63256d76b05b
#
_entry.id   da8d626a807a8dc953df63256d76b05b
#
_cell.length_a   1.000
_cell.length_b   1.000
_cell.length_c   1.000
_cell.angle_alpha   90.00
_cell.angle_beta   90.00
_cell.angle_gamma   90.00
#
_symmetry.space_group_name_H-M   'P 1'
#
loop_
_entity.id
_entity.type
_entity.pdbx_description
1 polymer ?
#
loop_
_entity_poly.entity_id
_entity_poly.type
_entity_poly.pdbx_seq_one_letter_code
_entity_poly.pdbx_strand_id
1 'polypeptide(L)'
;MNWQYVMIHHSLTKDGAVVDWNAIRRYHIEVQGWQDIGYHFGLEKVRDIYQVQVGRSLNLPGAHCKQNNMNSLAIGVCVVGNYDLVSPCPDQLTFLARAIIVPYLRKYDIPIKNVVTHHDY
;
A
#
# COMPACT_ATOMS: atom_id res chain seq x y z
N MET A 1 9.06 13.00 -8.65
CA MET A 1 8.76 12.95 -7.19
C MET A 1 10.01 12.58 -6.42
N ASN A 2 10.19 13.17 -5.27
CA ASN A 2 11.32 12.83 -4.38
C ASN A 2 10.80 12.00 -3.21
N TRP A 3 10.72 10.70 -3.41
CA TRP A 3 10.19 9.80 -2.39
C TRP A 3 11.17 9.64 -1.23
N GLN A 4 10.68 9.81 0.00
CA GLN A 4 11.48 9.76 1.23
C GLN A 4 11.03 8.65 2.18
N TYR A 5 9.84 8.10 1.97
CA TYR A 5 9.23 7.09 2.84
C TYR A 5 8.55 6.02 2.00
N VAL A 6 8.37 4.86 2.61
CA VAL A 6 7.40 3.86 2.15
C VAL A 6 6.40 3.66 3.29
N MET A 7 5.12 3.89 3.00
CA MET A 7 4.07 3.76 4.01
C MET A 7 3.19 2.56 3.69
N ILE A 8 3.06 1.67 4.65
CA ILE A 8 2.29 0.45 4.53
C ILE A 8 0.92 0.66 5.14
N HIS A 9 -0.11 0.35 4.37
CA HIS A 9 -1.51 0.38 4.77
C HIS A 9 -2.11 -1.01 4.66
N HIS A 10 -3.26 -1.21 5.31
CA HIS A 10 -4.14 -2.33 5.02
C HIS A 10 -5.52 -1.81 4.60
N SER A 11 -6.29 -2.65 3.91
CA SER A 11 -7.55 -2.22 3.32
C SER A 11 -8.72 -2.10 4.31
N LEU A 12 -8.49 -2.42 5.59
CA LEU A 12 -9.51 -2.41 6.65
C LEU A 12 -10.65 -3.39 6.41
N THR A 13 -10.41 -4.46 5.66
CA THR A 13 -11.41 -5.51 5.46
C THR A 13 -11.47 -6.39 6.68
N LYS A 14 -12.70 -6.78 7.06
CA LYS A 14 -12.90 -7.76 8.12
C LYS A 14 -12.50 -9.14 7.60
N ASP A 15 -12.14 -10.03 8.54
CA ASP A 15 -11.86 -11.41 8.22
C ASP A 15 -13.05 -12.03 7.49
N GLY A 16 -12.77 -12.69 6.37
CA GLY A 16 -13.80 -13.27 5.51
C GLY A 16 -14.54 -12.29 4.61
N ALA A 17 -14.28 -11.00 4.72
CA ALA A 17 -14.86 -10.03 3.81
C ALA A 17 -14.16 -10.08 2.45
N VAL A 18 -14.94 -10.12 1.39
CA VAL A 18 -14.42 -10.16 0.02
C VAL A 18 -14.20 -8.73 -0.45
N VAL A 19 -13.03 -8.18 -0.16
CA VAL A 19 -12.57 -6.93 -0.73
C VAL A 19 -11.27 -7.22 -1.44
N ASP A 20 -11.22 -6.94 -2.72
CA ASP A 20 -10.01 -7.10 -3.52
C ASP A 20 -9.50 -5.74 -3.98
N TRP A 21 -8.33 -5.76 -4.63
CA TRP A 21 -7.70 -4.57 -5.16
C TRP A 21 -8.60 -3.79 -6.12
N ASN A 22 -9.30 -4.50 -7.00
CA ASN A 22 -10.19 -3.86 -7.98
C ASN A 22 -11.40 -3.22 -7.30
N ALA A 23 -11.92 -3.80 -6.23
CA ALA A 23 -13.01 -3.22 -5.46
C ALA A 23 -12.56 -1.92 -4.76
N ILE A 24 -11.34 -1.89 -4.22
CA ILE A 24 -10.76 -0.68 -3.62
C ILE A 24 -10.62 0.41 -4.68
N ARG A 25 -10.12 0.05 -5.86
CA ARG A 25 -9.98 1.01 -6.97
C ARG A 25 -11.31 1.60 -7.37
N ARG A 26 -12.35 0.78 -7.52
CA ARG A 26 -13.70 1.26 -7.87
C ARG A 26 -14.24 2.21 -6.82
N TYR A 27 -14.06 1.89 -5.54
CA TYR A 27 -14.49 2.78 -4.46
C TYR A 27 -13.81 4.13 -4.53
N HIS A 28 -12.50 4.15 -4.73
CA HIS A 28 -11.76 5.41 -4.81
C HIS A 28 -12.18 6.25 -6.02
N ILE A 29 -12.46 5.63 -7.15
CA ILE A 29 -12.85 6.32 -8.37
C ILE A 29 -14.33 6.74 -8.31
N GLU A 30 -15.22 5.83 -7.97
CA GLU A 30 -16.66 6.04 -8.10
C GLU A 30 -17.26 6.77 -6.89
N VAL A 31 -16.77 6.51 -5.69
CA VAL A 31 -17.30 7.09 -4.45
C VAL A 31 -16.51 8.30 -4.02
N GLN A 32 -15.18 8.23 -4.00
CA GLN A 32 -14.33 9.35 -3.60
C GLN A 32 -14.11 10.36 -4.71
N GLY A 33 -14.38 10.00 -5.96
CA GLY A 33 -14.20 10.89 -7.09
C GLY A 33 -12.74 11.10 -7.50
N TRP A 34 -11.83 10.22 -7.10
CA TRP A 34 -10.42 10.31 -7.46
C TRP A 34 -10.18 9.78 -8.87
N GLN A 35 -9.06 10.19 -9.48
CA GLN A 35 -8.70 9.74 -10.82
C GLN A 35 -8.25 8.27 -10.85
N ASP A 36 -7.72 7.78 -9.73
CA ASP A 36 -7.28 6.39 -9.60
C ASP A 36 -7.27 6.01 -8.12
N ILE A 37 -6.97 4.73 -7.84
CA ILE A 37 -6.74 4.24 -6.48
C ILE A 37 -5.68 5.11 -5.78
N GLY A 38 -5.81 5.31 -4.48
CA GLY A 38 -4.94 6.21 -3.73
C GLY A 38 -3.54 5.67 -3.44
N TYR A 39 -3.31 4.37 -3.63
CA TYR A 39 -2.02 3.70 -3.38
C TYR A 39 -1.22 3.58 -4.65
N HIS A 40 0.11 3.49 -4.52
CA HIS A 40 1.00 3.26 -5.66
C HIS A 40 1.13 1.77 -5.95
N PHE A 41 1.14 0.94 -4.92
CA PHE A 41 1.22 -0.52 -5.04
C PHE A 41 0.29 -1.19 -4.05
N GLY A 42 0.00 -2.46 -4.34
CA GLY A 42 -0.71 -3.32 -3.42
C GLY A 42 -0.14 -4.71 -3.39
N LEU A 43 -0.44 -5.43 -2.32
CA LEU A 43 -0.17 -6.84 -2.19
C LEU A 43 -1.49 -7.53 -1.91
N GLU A 44 -1.83 -8.51 -2.73
CA GLU A 44 -3.08 -9.25 -2.64
C GLU A 44 -2.80 -10.73 -2.73
N LYS A 45 -3.49 -11.52 -1.91
CA LYS A 45 -3.45 -12.97 -2.01
C LYS A 45 -4.63 -13.45 -2.83
N VAL A 46 -4.38 -14.00 -4.00
CA VAL A 46 -5.38 -14.52 -4.93
C VAL A 46 -5.12 -16.01 -5.13
N ARG A 47 -6.09 -16.86 -4.74
CA ARG A 47 -5.96 -18.31 -4.88
C ARG A 47 -4.65 -18.85 -4.29
N ASP A 48 -4.35 -18.42 -3.07
CA ASP A 48 -3.12 -18.81 -2.33
C ASP A 48 -1.80 -18.31 -2.95
N ILE A 49 -1.87 -17.38 -3.91
CA ILE A 49 -0.69 -16.78 -4.54
C ILE A 49 -0.66 -15.29 -4.21
N TYR A 50 0.48 -14.79 -3.75
CA TYR A 50 0.67 -13.36 -3.55
C TYR A 50 0.93 -12.67 -4.88
N GLN A 51 0.20 -11.59 -5.13
CA GLN A 51 0.33 -10.79 -6.34
C GLN A 51 0.61 -9.34 -5.99
N VAL A 52 1.55 -8.73 -6.70
CA VAL A 52 1.79 -7.29 -6.64
C VAL A 52 0.81 -6.60 -7.58
N GLN A 53 0.08 -5.64 -7.05
CA GLN A 53 -0.84 -4.81 -7.83
C GLN A 53 -0.23 -3.43 -8.04
N VAL A 54 -0.44 -2.87 -9.22
CA VAL A 54 0.04 -1.53 -9.57
C VAL A 54 -1.14 -0.57 -9.54
N GLY A 55 -0.95 0.52 -8.82
CA GLY A 55 -1.96 1.56 -8.69
C GLY A 55 -1.51 2.86 -9.35
N ARG A 56 -1.51 3.93 -8.55
CA ARG A 56 -1.18 5.26 -9.04
C ARG A 56 0.28 5.35 -9.49
N SER A 57 0.53 6.11 -10.56
CA SER A 57 1.90 6.32 -11.05
C SER A 57 2.80 6.92 -9.96
N LEU A 58 4.07 6.47 -9.94
CA LEU A 58 5.08 7.04 -9.05
C LEU A 58 5.48 8.47 -9.43
N ASN A 59 4.98 8.99 -10.55
CA ASN A 59 5.16 10.39 -10.91
C ASN A 59 4.12 11.31 -10.27
N LEU A 60 3.19 10.75 -9.51
CA LEU A 60 2.09 11.47 -8.89
C LEU A 60 2.09 11.23 -7.37
N PRO A 61 1.65 12.21 -6.57
CA PRO A 61 1.40 11.97 -5.16
C PRO A 61 0.27 10.96 -4.99
N GLY A 62 0.29 10.22 -3.88
CA GLY A 62 -0.80 9.34 -3.52
C GLY A 62 -1.99 10.08 -2.94
N ALA A 63 -3.01 9.32 -2.55
CA ALA A 63 -4.13 9.77 -1.74
C ALA A 63 -4.35 8.73 -0.64
N HIS A 64 -3.35 8.56 0.22
CA HIS A 64 -3.35 7.52 1.23
C HIS A 64 -3.05 8.02 2.65
N CYS A 65 -2.46 9.20 2.79
CA CYS A 65 -2.20 9.81 4.08
C CYS A 65 -1.98 11.32 3.92
N LYS A 66 -2.87 12.11 4.48
CA LYS A 66 -2.80 13.59 4.41
C LYS A 66 -1.81 14.17 5.41
N GLN A 67 -1.61 13.49 6.55
CA GLN A 67 -0.80 14.01 7.63
C GLN A 67 0.66 14.17 7.19
N ASN A 68 1.28 15.24 7.66
CA ASN A 68 2.70 15.51 7.44
C ASN A 68 3.13 15.46 5.96
N ASN A 69 2.23 15.78 5.04
CA ASN A 69 2.49 15.78 3.60
C ASN A 69 2.88 14.40 3.04
N MET A 70 2.45 13.33 3.69
CA MET A 70 2.87 11.97 3.34
C MET A 70 2.37 11.50 1.98
N ASN A 71 1.28 12.05 1.46
CA ASN A 71 0.84 11.77 0.09
C ASN A 71 1.92 12.09 -0.95
N SER A 72 2.73 13.10 -0.69
CA SER A 72 3.80 13.54 -1.59
C SER A 72 5.18 13.00 -1.23
N LEU A 73 5.36 12.52 0.01
CA LEU A 73 6.66 12.04 0.50
C LEU A 73 6.75 10.53 0.56
N ALA A 74 5.63 9.83 0.67
CA ALA A 74 5.61 8.38 0.88
C ALA A 74 4.99 7.64 -0.30
N ILE A 75 5.69 6.59 -0.75
CA ILE A 75 5.10 5.58 -1.62
C ILE A 75 4.07 4.81 -0.79
N GLY A 76 2.81 4.85 -1.20
CA GLY A 76 1.74 4.15 -0.50
C GLY A 76 1.60 2.71 -0.98
N VAL A 77 1.68 1.76 -0.06
CA VAL A 77 1.54 0.32 -0.34
C VAL A 77 0.41 -0.22 0.51
N CYS A 78 -0.60 -0.80 -0.13
CA CYS A 78 -1.73 -1.40 0.57
C CYS A 78 -1.62 -2.92 0.57
N VAL A 79 -1.63 -3.51 1.77
CA VAL A 79 -1.80 -4.96 1.92
C VAL A 79 -3.30 -5.20 2.10
N VAL A 80 -3.90 -5.97 1.20
CA VAL A 80 -5.34 -6.21 1.22
C VAL A 80 -5.68 -7.10 2.41
N GLY A 81 -6.47 -6.57 3.34
CA GLY A 81 -6.86 -7.22 4.59
C GLY A 81 -6.95 -6.23 5.75
N ASN A 82 -7.38 -6.70 6.91
CA ASN A 82 -7.42 -5.89 8.13
C ASN A 82 -6.56 -6.57 9.21
N TYR A 83 -5.32 -6.11 9.32
CA TYR A 83 -4.35 -6.68 10.25
C TYR A 83 -4.42 -6.12 11.66
N ASP A 84 -5.37 -5.23 11.94
CA ASP A 84 -5.74 -4.91 13.32
C ASP A 84 -6.50 -6.07 13.96
N LEU A 85 -7.15 -6.91 13.16
CA LEU A 85 -7.93 -8.07 13.62
C LEU A 85 -7.17 -9.39 13.45
N VAL A 86 -6.32 -9.49 12.42
CA VAL A 86 -5.61 -10.72 12.07
C VAL A 86 -4.15 -10.37 11.79
N SER A 87 -3.22 -11.08 12.42
CA SER A 87 -1.79 -10.88 12.16
C SER A 87 -1.44 -11.41 10.76
N PRO A 88 -0.62 -10.68 9.99
CA PRO A 88 -0.16 -11.18 8.70
C PRO A 88 0.75 -12.40 8.89
N CYS A 89 0.72 -13.34 7.93
CA CYS A 89 1.61 -14.49 8.00
C CYS A 89 3.05 -14.10 7.61
N PRO A 90 4.07 -14.82 8.12
CA PRO A 90 5.47 -14.52 7.81
C PRO A 90 5.79 -14.54 6.30
N ASP A 91 5.20 -15.46 5.54
CA ASP A 91 5.40 -15.54 4.09
C ASP A 91 4.92 -14.29 3.37
N GLN A 92 3.80 -13.73 3.80
CA GLN A 92 3.27 -12.48 3.25
C GLN A 92 4.23 -11.31 3.51
N LEU A 93 4.75 -11.21 4.73
CA LEU A 93 5.70 -10.15 5.08
C LEU A 93 7.00 -10.28 4.28
N THR A 94 7.50 -11.50 4.11
CA THR A 94 8.69 -11.75 3.31
C THR A 94 8.47 -11.37 1.85
N PHE A 95 7.34 -11.76 1.28
CA PHE A 95 7.00 -11.41 -0.09
C PHE A 95 6.89 -9.90 -0.28
N LEU A 96 6.20 -9.22 0.63
CA LEU A 96 6.06 -7.76 0.61
C LEU A 96 7.43 -7.07 0.62
N ALA A 97 8.31 -7.50 1.52
CA ALA A 97 9.64 -6.91 1.64
C ALA A 97 10.46 -7.08 0.36
N ARG A 98 10.49 -8.29 -0.19
CA ARG A 98 11.31 -8.60 -1.37
C ARG A 98 10.76 -8.03 -2.66
N ALA A 99 9.44 -8.07 -2.84
CA ALA A 99 8.82 -7.70 -4.10
C ALA A 99 8.60 -6.20 -4.24
N ILE A 100 8.37 -5.49 -3.14
CA ILE A 100 7.99 -4.07 -3.18
C ILE A 100 8.96 -3.21 -2.38
N ILE A 101 9.13 -3.49 -1.09
CA ILE A 101 9.81 -2.55 -0.20
C ILE A 101 11.28 -2.39 -0.58
N VAL A 102 12.05 -3.46 -0.55
CA VAL A 102 13.50 -3.40 -0.78
C VAL A 102 13.86 -2.81 -2.16
N PRO A 103 13.20 -3.19 -3.28
CA PRO A 103 13.52 -2.58 -4.57
C PRO A 103 13.35 -1.07 -4.60
N TYR A 104 12.30 -0.54 -3.96
CA TYR A 104 12.04 0.90 -3.97
C TYR A 104 12.87 1.67 -2.94
N LEU A 105 13.24 1.05 -1.82
CA LEU A 105 14.23 1.65 -0.91
C LEU A 105 15.56 1.87 -1.64
N ARG A 106 15.98 0.92 -2.45
CA ARG A 106 17.22 1.02 -3.23
C ARG A 106 17.10 2.04 -4.35
N LYS A 107 16.00 2.00 -5.08
CA LYS A 107 15.80 2.88 -6.25
C LYS A 107 15.82 4.36 -5.86
N TYR A 108 15.20 4.71 -4.74
CA TYR A 108 15.05 6.10 -4.30
C TYR A 108 15.93 6.47 -3.12
N ASP A 109 16.85 5.59 -2.74
CA ASP A 109 17.77 5.81 -1.63
C ASP A 109 17.04 6.16 -0.33
N ILE A 110 15.99 5.39 -0.03
CA ILE A 110 15.18 5.59 1.18
C ILE A 110 15.77 4.74 2.30
N PRO A 111 16.09 5.33 3.46
CA PRO A 111 16.60 4.55 4.59
C PRO A 111 15.52 3.66 5.18
N ILE A 112 15.90 2.49 5.69
CA ILE A 112 14.96 1.52 6.23
C ILE A 112 14.13 2.07 7.40
N LYS A 113 14.67 3.00 8.17
CA LYS A 113 13.93 3.67 9.26
C LYS A 113 12.72 4.45 8.76
N ASN A 114 12.66 4.76 7.47
CA ASN A 114 11.56 5.47 6.83
C ASN A 114 10.52 4.53 6.21
N VAL A 115 10.57 3.24 6.51
CA VAL A 115 9.45 2.32 6.27
C VAL A 115 8.52 2.45 7.47
N VAL A 116 7.34 3.01 7.24
CA VAL A 116 6.39 3.37 8.28
C VAL A 116 5.03 2.75 8.00
N THR A 117 4.15 2.79 8.98
CA THR A 117 2.76 2.37 8.81
C THR A 117 1.84 3.58 8.93
N HIS A 118 0.64 3.49 8.36
CA HIS A 118 -0.35 4.57 8.51
C HIS A 118 -0.71 4.79 9.98
N HIS A 119 -0.62 3.75 10.79
CA HIS A 119 -0.88 3.84 12.23
C HIS A 119 0.08 4.82 12.93
N ASP A 120 1.27 5.05 12.40
CA ASP A 120 2.25 6.00 12.94
C ASP A 120 1.87 7.47 12.69
N TYR A 121 0.85 7.70 11.91
CA TYR A 121 0.37 9.01 11.50
C TYR A 121 -1.16 9.10 11.66
#